data_6daf99303ed843d2fa5d7e7d46003808
#
_entry.id   6daf99303ed843d2fa5d7e7d46003808
#
_cell.length_a   1.000
_cell.length_b   1.000
_cell.length_c   1.000
_cell.angle_alpha   90.00
_cell.angle_beta   90.00
_cell.angle_gamma   90.00
#
_symmetry.space_group_name_H-M   'P 1'
#
loop_
_entity.id
_entity.type
_entity.pdbx_description
1 polymer ?
#
loop_
_entity_poly.entity_id
_entity_poly.type
_entity_poly.pdbx_seq_one_letter_code
_entity_poly.pdbx_strand_id
1 'polypeptide(L)'
;GPLANLSIKLKQDFLYYWLSEEDNLILCGKLDWLEYLKEIEAVHIIDFKTSKKEENPTSLQLPIYYLLAKNCQSRPVEKLSYWYLEYDTMPTRQDLPDETESKNKVLEIGRKIKLARKLENFNCPNGKDGCLYCRDLERVSRGEGEKVSESSRHDLYFVERDKPTED
;
A
#
# COMPACT_ATOMS: atom_id res chain seq x y z
N GLY A 1 -25.57 9.72 -6.39
CA GLY A 1 -24.30 9.18 -6.92
C GLY A 1 -23.73 8.09 -6.03
N PRO A 2 -22.70 7.35 -6.46
CA PRO A 2 -22.17 6.19 -5.73
C PRO A 2 -21.55 6.53 -4.35
N LEU A 3 -21.26 7.79 -4.07
CA LEU A 3 -20.80 8.29 -2.76
C LEU A 3 -21.90 9.11 -2.06
N ALA A 4 -23.16 8.70 -2.17
CA ALA A 4 -24.29 9.39 -1.55
C ALA A 4 -24.31 9.24 -0.02
N ASN A 5 -23.67 8.22 0.52
CA ASN A 5 -23.56 8.00 1.95
C ASN A 5 -22.51 8.90 2.60
N LEU A 6 -22.70 9.16 3.89
CA LEU A 6 -21.78 9.98 4.66
C LEU A 6 -20.42 9.27 4.82
N SER A 7 -19.35 9.99 4.59
CA SER A 7 -18.02 9.51 4.98
C SER A 7 -17.83 9.59 6.48
N ILE A 8 -17.11 8.64 7.05
CA ILE A 8 -16.66 8.73 8.44
C ILE A 8 -15.37 9.53 8.48
N LYS A 9 -15.39 10.65 9.22
CA LYS A 9 -14.17 11.35 9.57
C LYS A 9 -13.52 10.61 10.74
N LEU A 10 -12.39 10.00 10.49
CA LEU A 10 -11.57 9.38 11.53
C LEU A 10 -10.89 10.46 12.38
N LYS A 11 -10.70 10.18 13.68
CA LYS A 11 -10.05 11.13 14.60
C LYS A 11 -8.59 11.42 14.25
N GLN A 12 -7.96 10.49 13.51
CA GLN A 12 -6.56 10.56 13.11
C GLN A 12 -6.48 10.54 11.59
N ASP A 13 -5.71 11.47 11.01
CA ASP A 13 -5.43 11.48 9.57
C ASP A 13 -4.55 10.29 9.15
N PHE A 14 -3.79 9.75 10.10
CA PHE A 14 -2.92 8.59 9.92
C PHE A 14 -3.28 7.54 10.97
N LEU A 15 -3.87 6.44 10.53
CA LEU A 15 -4.28 5.34 11.39
C LEU A 15 -3.09 4.52 11.82
N TYR A 16 -3.07 4.06 13.06
CA TYR A 16 -2.07 3.11 13.54
C TYR A 16 -2.59 2.30 14.72
N TYR A 17 -2.09 1.09 14.84
CA TYR A 17 -2.27 0.25 16.02
C TYR A 17 -1.10 -0.73 16.18
N TRP A 18 -0.94 -1.27 17.38
CA TRP A 18 0.06 -2.30 17.66
C TRP A 18 -0.31 -3.61 16.97
N LEU A 19 0.42 -3.95 15.88
CA LEU A 19 0.28 -5.24 15.21
C LEU A 19 0.82 -6.38 16.09
N SER A 20 1.94 -6.13 16.78
CA SER A 20 2.55 -6.98 17.79
C SER A 20 3.40 -6.13 18.74
N GLU A 21 3.00 -6.07 20.00
CA GLU A 21 3.79 -5.41 21.06
C GLU A 21 5.09 -6.17 21.34
N GLU A 22 5.03 -7.50 21.37
CA GLU A 22 6.19 -8.38 21.58
C GLU A 22 7.27 -8.15 20.51
N ASP A 23 6.87 -8.04 19.27
CA ASP A 23 7.79 -7.77 18.15
C ASP A 23 8.14 -6.29 18.00
N ASN A 24 7.51 -5.38 18.77
CA ASN A 24 7.62 -3.94 18.62
C ASN A 24 7.29 -3.49 17.18
N LEU A 25 6.15 -3.97 16.66
CA LEU A 25 5.66 -3.68 15.32
C LEU A 25 4.32 -2.95 15.37
N ILE A 26 4.28 -1.80 14.73
CA ILE A 26 3.08 -0.99 14.53
C ILE A 26 2.67 -1.08 13.06
N LEU A 27 1.38 -1.37 12.82
CA LEU A 27 0.80 -1.20 11.49
C LEU A 27 0.23 0.21 11.41
N CYS A 28 0.58 0.92 10.34
CA CYS A 28 0.10 2.27 10.12
C CYS A 28 -0.23 2.51 8.65
N GLY A 29 -1.15 3.42 8.38
CA GLY A 29 -1.56 3.77 7.03
C GLY A 29 -2.68 4.78 6.98
N LYS A 30 -3.07 5.12 5.76
CA LYS A 30 -4.17 6.03 5.47
C LYS A 30 -5.16 5.33 4.56
N LEU A 31 -6.46 5.44 4.87
CA LEU A 31 -7.54 4.97 4.03
C LEU A 31 -7.97 6.11 3.08
N ASP A 32 -8.27 5.79 1.83
CA ASP A 32 -8.75 6.78 0.88
C ASP A 32 -10.16 7.23 1.24
N TRP A 33 -11.05 6.26 1.49
CA TRP A 33 -12.44 6.55 1.82
C TRP A 33 -13.02 5.51 2.76
N LEU A 34 -13.74 5.98 3.79
CA LEU A 34 -14.51 5.15 4.71
C LEU A 34 -15.97 5.64 4.70
N GLU A 35 -16.83 4.89 4.05
CA GLU A 35 -18.25 5.17 3.91
C GLU A 35 -19.03 4.59 5.08
N TYR A 36 -20.01 5.33 5.59
CA TYR A 36 -20.92 4.85 6.64
C TYR A 36 -22.18 4.24 6.06
N LEU A 37 -22.40 2.97 6.35
CA LEU A 37 -23.60 2.21 6.01
C LEU A 37 -24.62 2.32 7.14
N LYS A 38 -25.44 3.38 7.13
CA LYS A 38 -26.30 3.75 8.23
C LYS A 38 -27.32 2.67 8.62
N GLU A 39 -27.87 1.95 7.64
CA GLU A 39 -28.93 0.94 7.84
C GLU A 39 -28.45 -0.25 8.67
N ILE A 40 -27.16 -0.54 8.65
CA ILE A 40 -26.53 -1.69 9.34
C ILE A 40 -25.44 -1.27 10.32
N GLU A 41 -25.28 0.04 10.55
CA GLU A 41 -24.27 0.63 11.44
C GLU A 41 -22.84 0.13 11.20
N ALA A 42 -22.50 -0.12 9.94
CA ALA A 42 -21.23 -0.68 9.49
C ALA A 42 -20.45 0.31 8.62
N VAL A 43 -19.26 -0.09 8.18
CA VAL A 43 -18.43 0.70 7.28
C VAL A 43 -18.07 -0.06 6.00
N HIS A 44 -17.90 0.70 4.93
CA HIS A 44 -17.41 0.27 3.64
C HIS A 44 -16.08 0.99 3.34
N ILE A 45 -15.03 0.26 3.11
CA ILE A 45 -13.74 0.79 2.69
C ILE A 45 -13.70 0.83 1.17
N ILE A 46 -13.40 2.01 0.61
CA ILE A 46 -13.24 2.18 -0.84
C ILE A 46 -11.84 2.73 -1.10
N ASP A 47 -11.09 2.03 -1.92
CA ASP A 47 -9.78 2.43 -2.41
C ASP A 47 -9.87 2.88 -3.86
N PHE A 48 -9.44 4.12 -4.13
CA PHE A 48 -9.50 4.72 -5.46
C PHE A 48 -8.27 4.36 -6.28
N LYS A 49 -8.50 3.83 -7.47
CA LYS A 49 -7.46 3.45 -8.42
C LYS A 49 -7.50 4.35 -9.65
N THR A 50 -6.38 5.00 -9.94
CA THR A 50 -6.17 5.79 -11.17
C THR A 50 -5.42 5.01 -12.25
N SER A 51 -4.98 3.79 -11.94
CA SER A 51 -4.29 2.93 -12.90
C SER A 51 -5.28 2.17 -13.79
N LYS A 52 -4.84 1.88 -15.04
CA LYS A 52 -5.59 1.02 -15.98
C LYS A 52 -5.48 -0.47 -15.67
N LYS A 53 -4.54 -0.85 -14.81
CA LYS A 53 -4.32 -2.25 -14.43
C LYS A 53 -5.07 -2.56 -13.15
N GLU A 54 -5.74 -3.70 -13.15
CA GLU A 54 -6.32 -4.26 -11.95
C GLU A 54 -5.24 -4.53 -10.89
N GLU A 55 -5.62 -4.38 -9.62
CA GLU A 55 -4.74 -4.67 -8.49
C GLU A 55 -4.41 -6.17 -8.47
N ASN A 56 -3.18 -6.48 -8.07
CA ASN A 56 -2.75 -7.88 -7.96
C ASN A 56 -3.63 -8.60 -6.91
N PRO A 57 -4.21 -9.78 -7.24
CA PRO A 57 -5.00 -10.56 -6.27
C PRO A 57 -4.27 -10.91 -4.98
N THR A 58 -2.93 -10.93 -5.01
CA THR A 58 -2.10 -11.18 -3.81
C THR A 58 -1.68 -9.91 -3.09
N SER A 59 -2.20 -8.74 -3.49
CA SER A 59 -1.93 -7.46 -2.84
C SER A 59 -2.38 -7.49 -1.38
N LEU A 60 -1.54 -6.93 -0.52
CA LEU A 60 -1.86 -6.77 0.90
C LEU A 60 -2.59 -5.46 1.22
N GLN A 61 -2.91 -4.65 0.23
CA GLN A 61 -3.51 -3.34 0.45
C GLN A 61 -4.85 -3.44 1.18
N LEU A 62 -5.81 -4.20 0.64
CA LEU A 62 -7.11 -4.38 1.29
C LEU A 62 -7.01 -5.13 2.63
N PRO A 63 -6.23 -6.23 2.78
CA PRO A 63 -5.94 -6.79 4.09
C PRO A 63 -5.42 -5.78 5.11
N ILE A 64 -4.48 -4.93 4.74
CA ILE A 64 -3.94 -3.86 5.61
C ILE A 64 -5.03 -2.84 5.95
N TYR A 65 -5.80 -2.38 4.98
CA TYR A 65 -6.89 -1.42 5.19
C TYR A 65 -7.99 -1.99 6.09
N TYR A 66 -8.34 -3.25 5.89
CA TYR A 66 -9.28 -3.98 6.76
C TYR A 66 -8.79 -4.00 8.21
N LEU A 67 -7.54 -4.40 8.44
CA LEU A 67 -6.94 -4.43 9.78
C LEU A 67 -6.90 -3.05 10.42
N LEU A 68 -6.52 -2.00 9.69
CA LEU A 68 -6.51 -0.63 10.18
C LEU A 68 -7.91 -0.16 10.55
N ALA A 69 -8.89 -0.32 9.66
CA ALA A 69 -10.26 0.09 9.93
C ALA A 69 -10.84 -0.66 11.13
N LYS A 70 -10.61 -1.96 11.22
CA LYS A 70 -11.12 -2.78 12.32
C LYS A 70 -10.55 -2.40 13.68
N ASN A 71 -9.27 -2.02 13.74
CA ASN A 71 -8.59 -1.74 15.01
C ASN A 71 -8.60 -0.23 15.40
N CYS A 72 -8.88 0.68 14.46
CA CYS A 72 -8.83 2.11 14.71
C CYS A 72 -10.20 2.80 14.79
N GLN A 73 -11.30 2.06 14.56
CA GLN A 73 -12.66 2.55 14.77
C GLN A 73 -13.57 1.39 15.26
N SER A 74 -14.77 1.69 15.75
CA SER A 74 -15.61 0.74 16.50
C SER A 74 -16.66 -0.01 15.65
N ARG A 75 -16.94 0.44 14.43
CA ARG A 75 -17.98 -0.18 13.58
C ARG A 75 -17.43 -1.38 12.82
N PRO A 76 -18.24 -2.42 12.58
CA PRO A 76 -17.82 -3.54 11.76
C PRO A 76 -17.54 -3.10 10.32
N VAL A 77 -16.51 -3.68 9.72
CA VAL A 77 -16.24 -3.52 8.28
C VAL A 77 -17.07 -4.55 7.53
N GLU A 78 -18.02 -4.10 6.73
CA GLU A 78 -18.97 -4.97 6.02
C GLU A 78 -18.66 -5.07 4.52
N LYS A 79 -17.97 -4.05 3.97
CA LYS A 79 -17.63 -4.02 2.55
C LYS A 79 -16.23 -3.49 2.33
N LEU A 80 -15.60 -4.04 1.30
CA LEU A 80 -14.35 -3.57 0.71
C LEU A 80 -14.55 -3.44 -0.80
N SER A 81 -14.00 -2.39 -1.40
CA SER A 81 -14.07 -2.19 -2.84
C SER A 81 -12.84 -1.48 -3.38
N TYR A 82 -12.47 -1.83 -4.60
CA TYR A 82 -11.69 -0.97 -5.46
C TYR A 82 -12.63 -0.13 -6.33
N TRP A 83 -12.21 1.09 -6.63
CA TRP A 83 -12.91 1.91 -7.61
C TRP A 83 -11.91 2.44 -8.62
N TYR A 84 -11.93 1.83 -9.80
CA TYR A 84 -11.09 2.22 -10.91
C TYR A 84 -11.72 3.39 -11.66
N LEU A 85 -11.30 4.62 -11.33
CA LEU A 85 -11.93 5.86 -11.76
C LEU A 85 -11.93 6.08 -13.28
N GLU A 86 -11.05 5.39 -14.02
CA GLU A 86 -10.96 5.55 -15.47
C GLU A 86 -12.07 4.81 -16.22
N TYR A 87 -12.53 3.67 -15.71
CA TYR A 87 -13.48 2.81 -16.45
C TYR A 87 -14.67 2.31 -15.63
N ASP A 88 -14.63 2.38 -14.30
CA ASP A 88 -15.74 1.96 -13.46
C ASP A 88 -16.65 3.14 -13.12
N THR A 89 -17.95 2.94 -13.30
CA THR A 89 -18.98 3.90 -12.83
C THR A 89 -19.33 3.72 -11.36
N MET A 90 -18.99 2.58 -10.76
CA MET A 90 -19.31 2.18 -9.38
C MET A 90 -18.13 1.41 -8.78
N PRO A 91 -17.96 1.45 -7.43
CA PRO A 91 -16.94 0.62 -6.76
C PRO A 91 -17.18 -0.87 -6.98
N THR A 92 -16.14 -1.59 -7.37
CA THR A 92 -16.15 -3.05 -7.55
C THR A 92 -15.87 -3.76 -6.23
N ARG A 93 -16.87 -4.48 -5.71
CA ARG A 93 -16.79 -5.18 -4.43
C ARG A 93 -15.71 -6.26 -4.46
N GLN A 94 -14.97 -6.35 -3.36
CA GLN A 94 -13.99 -7.39 -3.07
C GLN A 94 -14.47 -8.25 -1.89
N ASP A 95 -13.99 -9.47 -1.80
CA ASP A 95 -14.23 -10.33 -0.65
C ASP A 95 -13.58 -9.76 0.61
N LEU A 96 -14.25 -9.92 1.74
CA LEU A 96 -13.67 -9.55 3.03
C LEU A 96 -12.52 -10.51 3.35
N PRO A 97 -11.33 -10.00 3.65
CA PRO A 97 -10.22 -10.86 4.00
C PRO A 97 -10.43 -11.49 5.38
N ASP A 98 -9.92 -12.71 5.57
CA ASP A 98 -9.83 -13.28 6.90
C ASP A 98 -8.86 -12.47 7.77
N GLU A 99 -9.31 -12.12 8.97
CA GLU A 99 -8.54 -11.25 9.88
C GLU A 99 -7.25 -11.92 10.36
N THR A 100 -7.35 -13.18 10.76
CA THR A 100 -6.22 -13.94 11.32
C THR A 100 -5.16 -14.16 10.24
N GLU A 101 -5.58 -14.57 9.06
CA GLU A 101 -4.69 -14.75 7.91
C GLU A 101 -4.02 -13.42 7.51
N SER A 102 -4.80 -12.34 7.43
CA SER A 102 -4.30 -11.00 7.11
C SER A 102 -3.26 -10.54 8.13
N LYS A 103 -3.57 -10.67 9.42
CA LYS A 103 -2.66 -10.32 10.51
C LYS A 103 -1.37 -11.12 10.45
N ASN A 104 -1.45 -12.43 10.24
CA ASN A 104 -0.29 -13.31 10.17
C ASN A 104 0.61 -12.96 8.98
N LYS A 105 0.05 -12.72 7.80
CA LYS A 105 0.81 -12.33 6.61
C LYS A 105 1.53 -10.99 6.80
N VAL A 106 0.81 -9.98 7.32
CA VAL A 106 1.40 -8.65 7.56
C VAL A 106 2.48 -8.72 8.63
N LEU A 107 2.25 -9.50 9.70
CA LEU A 107 3.22 -9.71 10.79
C LEU A 107 4.50 -10.40 10.28
N GLU A 108 4.35 -11.45 9.46
CA GLU A 108 5.49 -12.15 8.85
C GLU A 108 6.38 -11.18 8.03
N ILE A 109 5.76 -10.33 7.22
CA ILE A 109 6.48 -9.33 6.43
C ILE A 109 7.14 -8.30 7.35
N GLY A 110 6.43 -7.82 8.37
CA GLY A 110 6.98 -6.89 9.35
C GLY A 110 8.22 -7.45 10.06
N ARG A 111 8.19 -8.74 10.45
CA ARG A 111 9.35 -9.44 11.04
C ARG A 111 10.51 -9.56 10.05
N LYS A 112 10.24 -9.88 8.79
CA LYS A 112 11.27 -9.92 7.73
C LYS A 112 11.94 -8.56 7.53
N ILE A 113 11.16 -7.48 7.47
CA ILE A 113 11.67 -6.11 7.35
C ILE A 113 12.51 -5.75 8.58
N LYS A 114 12.02 -6.03 9.79
CA LYS A 114 12.75 -5.78 11.03
C LYS A 114 14.09 -6.52 11.07
N LEU A 115 14.10 -7.79 10.66
CA LEU A 115 15.31 -8.60 10.59
C LEU A 115 16.29 -8.06 9.55
N ALA A 116 15.83 -7.73 8.34
CA ALA A 116 16.66 -7.15 7.29
C ALA A 116 17.33 -5.84 7.75
N ARG A 117 16.57 -4.97 8.43
CA ARG A 117 17.09 -3.73 9.01
C ARG A 117 18.12 -3.98 10.12
N LYS A 118 17.86 -4.95 11.01
CA LYS A 118 18.77 -5.30 12.11
C LYS A 118 20.09 -5.86 11.60
N LEU A 119 20.06 -6.63 10.53
CA LEU A 119 21.24 -7.26 9.91
C LEU A 119 21.87 -6.38 8.82
N GLU A 120 21.31 -5.20 8.54
CA GLU A 120 21.70 -4.35 7.40
C GLU A 120 21.76 -5.11 6.07
N ASN A 121 20.88 -6.12 5.93
CA ASN A 121 20.84 -7.00 4.76
C ASN A 121 19.69 -6.57 3.84
N PHE A 122 20.03 -5.76 2.85
CA PHE A 122 19.11 -5.21 1.85
C PHE A 122 19.35 -5.80 0.45
N ASN A 123 19.75 -7.06 0.37
CA ASN A 123 20.00 -7.72 -0.89
C ASN A 123 18.74 -7.81 -1.75
N CYS A 124 18.90 -7.56 -3.06
CA CYS A 124 17.81 -7.71 -4.00
C CYS A 124 17.37 -9.19 -4.09
N PRO A 125 16.08 -9.52 -3.95
CA PRO A 125 15.60 -10.90 -4.08
C PRO A 125 15.84 -11.50 -5.48
N ASN A 126 16.07 -10.65 -6.50
CA ASN A 126 16.40 -11.07 -7.87
C ASN A 126 17.92 -11.29 -8.09
N GLY A 127 18.70 -11.26 -7.01
CA GLY A 127 20.14 -11.51 -7.08
C GLY A 127 20.97 -10.34 -7.64
N LYS A 128 22.12 -10.66 -8.22
CA LYS A 128 23.11 -9.66 -8.69
C LYS A 128 22.63 -8.85 -9.89
N ASP A 129 21.73 -9.37 -10.68
CA ASP A 129 21.19 -8.68 -11.86
C ASP A 129 20.17 -7.59 -11.50
N GLY A 130 19.84 -7.49 -10.19
CA GLY A 130 18.90 -6.50 -9.67
C GLY A 130 17.47 -6.71 -10.13
N CYS A 131 16.62 -5.72 -9.94
CA CYS A 131 15.26 -5.71 -10.43
C CYS A 131 14.93 -4.37 -11.09
N LEU A 132 13.85 -4.34 -11.89
CA LEU A 132 13.40 -3.15 -12.60
C LEU A 132 13.21 -1.92 -11.68
N TYR A 133 12.84 -2.15 -10.42
CA TYR A 133 12.61 -1.06 -9.45
C TYR A 133 13.90 -0.45 -8.91
N CYS A 134 14.99 -1.22 -8.82
CA CYS A 134 16.26 -0.76 -8.29
C CYS A 134 17.24 -0.32 -9.40
N ARG A 135 17.05 -0.78 -10.63
CA ARG A 135 18.01 -0.57 -11.75
C ARG A 135 18.43 0.89 -11.92
N ASP A 136 17.48 1.80 -11.99
CA ASP A 136 17.77 3.20 -12.21
C ASP A 136 18.48 3.84 -11.00
N LEU A 137 18.11 3.44 -9.76
CA LEU A 137 18.80 3.88 -8.55
C LEU A 137 20.24 3.34 -8.48
N GLU A 138 20.45 2.10 -8.88
CA GLU A 138 21.80 1.49 -8.95
C GLU A 138 22.66 2.17 -10.02
N ARG A 139 22.08 2.55 -11.16
CA ARG A 139 22.76 3.32 -12.20
C ARG A 139 23.19 4.69 -11.68
N VAL A 140 22.28 5.40 -10.98
CA VAL A 140 22.61 6.68 -10.32
C VAL A 140 23.76 6.48 -9.30
N SER A 141 23.69 5.44 -8.49
CA SER A 141 24.71 5.12 -7.48
C SER A 141 26.09 4.82 -8.10
N ARG A 142 26.13 4.29 -9.33
CA ARG A 142 27.37 4.09 -10.11
C ARG A 142 27.85 5.34 -10.86
N GLY A 143 27.13 6.45 -10.74
CA GLY A 143 27.46 7.72 -11.43
C GLY A 143 26.99 7.80 -12.89
N GLU A 144 26.10 6.90 -13.32
CA GLU A 144 25.53 6.92 -14.67
C GLU A 144 24.37 7.91 -14.85
N GLY A 145 23.91 8.53 -13.74
CA GLY A 145 22.83 9.52 -13.76
C GLY A 145 23.34 10.95 -13.70
N GLU A 146 22.74 11.84 -14.49
CA GLU A 146 22.98 13.28 -14.44
C GLU A 146 22.03 13.92 -13.41
N LYS A 147 22.57 14.64 -12.41
CA LYS A 147 21.76 15.39 -11.46
C LYS A 147 21.19 16.63 -12.12
N VAL A 148 19.89 16.66 -12.33
CA VAL A 148 19.18 17.74 -13.03
C VAL A 148 18.50 18.73 -12.09
N SER A 149 18.25 18.35 -10.84
CA SER A 149 17.65 19.24 -9.83
C SER A 149 17.97 18.78 -8.42
N GLU A 150 17.89 19.70 -7.48
CA GLU A 150 18.09 19.47 -6.06
C GLU A 150 16.98 20.15 -5.25
N SER A 151 16.49 19.46 -4.23
CA SER A 151 15.57 20.03 -3.23
C SER A 151 16.05 19.68 -1.82
N SER A 152 15.47 20.30 -0.81
CA SER A 152 15.79 20.00 0.60
C SER A 152 15.47 18.57 1.03
N ARG A 153 14.71 17.81 0.23
CA ARG A 153 14.23 16.46 0.57
C ARG A 153 14.67 15.37 -0.39
N HIS A 154 15.00 15.72 -1.63
CA HIS A 154 15.38 14.76 -2.66
C HIS A 154 16.12 15.43 -3.81
N ASP A 155 16.97 14.68 -4.45
CA ASP A 155 17.65 15.03 -5.68
C ASP A 155 16.94 14.35 -6.86
N LEU A 156 16.90 15.03 -8.00
CA LEU A 156 16.35 14.49 -9.23
C LEU A 156 17.48 14.17 -10.20
N TYR A 157 17.51 12.94 -10.68
CA TYR A 157 18.49 12.48 -11.65
C TYR A 157 17.82 12.09 -12.96
N PHE A 158 18.47 12.45 -14.06
CA PHE A 158 18.14 11.91 -15.38
C PHE A 158 19.02 10.70 -15.66
N VAL A 159 18.39 9.59 -16.07
CA VAL A 159 19.06 8.36 -16.48
C VAL A 159 18.58 8.03 -17.88
N GLU A 160 19.48 7.95 -18.84
CA GLU A 160 19.14 7.62 -20.21
C GLU A 160 18.53 6.20 -20.28
N ARG A 161 17.39 6.08 -20.95
CA ARG A 161 16.75 4.76 -21.13
C ARG A 161 17.58 3.91 -22.09
N ASP A 162 17.81 2.66 -21.72
CA ASP A 162 18.38 1.69 -22.65
C ASP A 162 17.49 1.62 -23.88
N LYS A 163 18.06 1.75 -25.06
CA LYS A 163 17.30 1.54 -26.30
C LYS A 163 16.77 0.11 -26.30
N PRO A 164 15.50 -0.12 -26.68
CA PRO A 164 15.02 -1.48 -26.86
C PRO A 164 15.96 -2.18 -27.86
N THR A 165 16.51 -3.31 -27.46
CA THR A 165 17.21 -4.20 -28.38
C THR A 165 16.20 -4.59 -29.45
N GLU A 166 16.42 -4.16 -30.66
CA GLU A 166 15.68 -4.65 -31.83
C GLU A 166 16.08 -6.12 -32.02
N ASP A 167 15.19 -7.03 -31.57
CA ASP A 167 15.20 -8.45 -31.95
C ASP A 167 14.12 -8.70 -33.02
#